data_b0269ded6c30c6a9f0343dc7a34b3331
#
_entry.id   b0269ded6c30c6a9f0343dc7a34b3331
#
_cell.length_a   1.000
_cell.length_b   1.000
_cell.length_c   1.000
_cell.angle_alpha   90.00
_cell.angle_beta   90.00
_cell.angle_gamma   90.00
#
_symmetry.space_group_name_H-M   'P 1'
#
loop_
_entity.id
_entity.type
_entity.pdbx_description
1 polymer ?
#
loop_
_entity_poly.entity_id
_entity_poly.type
_entity_poly.pdbx_seq_one_letter_code
_entity_poly.pdbx_strand_id
1 'polypeptide(L)' 'MKNRFYMKEFQYHDGECYVTFNIVDLNELKNEISVAITREGKISVVTYPLLSDENGYYFEYGCEYKKLAVDDFKEV' A
#
# COMPACT_ATOMS: atom_id res chain seq x y z
N MET A 1 9.40 -1.95 18.19
CA MET A 1 8.15 -2.70 18.06
C MET A 1 7.63 -2.61 16.64
N LYS A 2 7.19 -3.71 16.09
CA LYS A 2 6.67 -3.71 14.72
C LYS A 2 5.29 -3.06 14.65
N ASN A 3 5.06 -2.30 13.60
CA ASN A 3 3.75 -1.78 13.28
C ASN A 3 2.82 -2.95 12.97
N ARG A 4 1.57 -2.88 13.41
CA ARG A 4 0.59 -3.96 13.18
C ARG A 4 0.30 -4.22 11.71
N PHE A 5 0.67 -3.29 10.81
CA PHE A 5 0.48 -3.43 9.37
C PHE A 5 1.73 -3.95 8.67
N TYR A 6 2.81 -4.17 9.42
CA TYR A 6 4.06 -4.67 8.86
C TYR A 6 3.85 -6.06 8.25
N MET A 7 4.45 -6.30 7.10
CA MET A 7 4.35 -7.57 6.36
C MET A 7 3.00 -7.85 5.70
N LYS A 8 2.09 -6.90 5.71
CA LYS A 8 0.84 -7.07 4.96
C LYS A 8 1.08 -6.78 3.49
N GLU A 9 0.41 -7.55 2.64
CA GLU A 9 0.66 -7.56 1.21
C GLU A 9 -0.63 -7.48 0.42
N PHE A 10 -0.59 -6.79 -0.70
CA PHE A 10 -1.66 -6.75 -1.68
C PHE A 10 -1.06 -6.92 -3.07
N GLN A 11 -1.63 -7.83 -3.88
CA GLN A 11 -1.19 -8.05 -5.25
C GLN A 11 -2.23 -7.49 -6.21
N TYR A 12 -1.75 -6.83 -7.24
CA TYR A 12 -2.59 -6.18 -8.23
C TYR A 12 -2.02 -6.44 -9.61
N HIS A 13 -2.89 -6.78 -10.58
CA HIS A 13 -2.49 -7.00 -11.97
C HIS A 13 -2.88 -5.79 -12.79
N ASP A 14 -1.89 -5.10 -13.36
CA ASP A 14 -2.13 -3.84 -14.07
C ASP A 14 -2.39 -4.03 -15.58
N GLY A 15 -2.61 -5.25 -16.02
CA GLY A 15 -2.82 -5.58 -17.41
C GLY A 15 -1.59 -6.16 -18.11
N GLU A 16 -0.40 -5.92 -17.57
CA GLU A 16 0.86 -6.42 -18.13
C GLU A 16 1.59 -7.34 -17.17
N CYS A 17 1.66 -6.95 -15.90
CA CYS A 17 2.35 -7.73 -14.89
C CYS A 17 1.68 -7.57 -13.53
N TYR A 18 2.07 -8.42 -12.60
CA TYR A 18 1.65 -8.30 -11.22
C TYR A 18 2.50 -7.26 -10.52
N VAL A 19 1.84 -6.42 -9.74
CA VAL A 19 2.49 -5.45 -8.86
C VAL A 19 2.17 -5.87 -7.44
N THR A 20 3.19 -6.00 -6.61
CA THR A 20 3.04 -6.39 -5.21
C THR A 20 3.31 -5.19 -4.33
N PHE A 21 2.39 -4.90 -3.43
CA PHE A 21 2.52 -3.82 -2.45
C PHE A 21 2.69 -4.44 -1.08
N ASN A 22 3.71 -4.01 -0.35
CA ASN A 22 3.90 -4.41 1.04
C ASN A 22 3.92 -3.15 1.90
N ILE A 23 3.14 -3.13 2.96
CA ILE A 23 3.12 -1.98 3.86
C ILE A 23 4.38 -2.00 4.70
N VAL A 24 5.19 -0.96 4.57
CA VAL A 24 6.42 -0.79 5.32
C VAL A 24 6.17 -0.01 6.60
N ASP A 25 5.37 1.05 6.51
CA ASP A 25 5.07 1.91 7.65
C ASP A 25 3.72 2.58 7.43
N LEU A 26 2.96 2.72 8.49
CA LEU A 26 1.72 3.47 8.48
C LEU A 26 1.75 4.44 9.64
N ASN A 27 1.81 5.73 9.33
CA ASN A 27 1.92 6.79 10.32
C ASN A 27 0.62 7.59 10.39
N GLU A 28 -0.22 7.25 11.35
CA GLU A 28 -1.51 7.91 11.52
C GLU A 28 -1.39 9.37 11.95
N LEU A 29 -0.35 9.69 12.68
CA LEU A 29 -0.14 11.06 13.16
C LEU A 29 0.19 12.01 12.02
N LYS A 30 0.94 11.53 11.04
CA LYS A 30 1.33 12.34 9.88
C LYS A 30 0.43 12.11 8.67
N ASN A 31 -0.51 11.18 8.77
CA ASN A 31 -1.37 10.76 7.66
C ASN A 31 -0.55 10.34 6.46
N GLU A 32 0.40 9.45 6.69
CA GLU A 32 1.28 8.93 5.64
C GLU A 32 1.34 7.41 5.71
N ILE A 33 1.44 6.79 4.54
CA ILE A 33 1.66 5.35 4.43
C ILE A 33 2.83 5.13 3.47
N SER A 34 3.79 4.31 3.89
CA SER A 34 4.93 3.94 3.05
C SER A 34 4.76 2.51 2.62
N VAL A 35 4.89 2.27 1.33
CA VAL A 35 4.73 0.93 0.76
C VAL A 35 5.94 0.59 -0.11
N ALA A 36 6.36 -0.67 -0.04
CA ALA A 36 7.34 -1.21 -0.96
C ALA A 36 6.58 -1.77 -2.16
N ILE A 37 6.90 -1.28 -3.33
CA ILE A 37 6.24 -1.67 -4.57
C ILE A 37 7.21 -2.52 -5.37
N THR A 38 6.84 -3.78 -5.61
CA THR A 38 7.64 -4.69 -6.41
C THR A 38 6.97 -4.87 -7.76
N ARG A 39 7.69 -4.51 -8.81
CA ARG A 39 7.22 -4.62 -10.18
C ARG A 39 8.37 -5.12 -11.05
N GLU A 40 8.16 -6.23 -11.77
CA GLU A 40 9.16 -6.82 -12.65
C GLU A 40 10.52 -7.05 -11.95
N GLY A 41 10.46 -7.50 -10.69
CA GLY A 41 11.65 -7.77 -9.91
C GLY A 41 12.34 -6.55 -9.32
N LYS A 42 11.82 -5.36 -9.55
CA LYS A 42 12.36 -4.11 -9.00
C LYS A 42 11.50 -3.65 -7.84
N ILE A 43 12.17 -3.21 -6.77
CA ILE A 43 11.51 -2.75 -5.55
C ILE A 43 11.73 -1.26 -5.37
N SER A 44 10.66 -0.53 -5.11
CA SER A 44 10.70 0.89 -4.80
C SER A 44 9.87 1.15 -3.55
N VAL A 45 10.34 2.03 -2.67
CA VAL A 45 9.57 2.42 -1.50
C VAL A 45 9.03 3.83 -1.74
N VAL A 46 7.73 3.98 -1.64
CA VAL A 46 7.05 5.25 -1.91
C VAL A 46 6.13 5.59 -0.75
N THR A 47 6.10 6.85 -0.37
CA THR A 47 5.20 7.35 0.67
C THR A 47 4.03 8.08 0.04
N TYR A 48 2.83 7.67 0.40
CA TYR A 48 1.59 8.27 -0.09
C TYR A 48 0.84 8.94 1.05
N PRO A 49 -0.01 9.92 0.75
CA PRO A 49 -0.95 10.43 1.74
C PRO A 49 -1.88 9.31 2.19
N LEU A 50 -2.06 9.17 3.49
CA LEU A 50 -2.98 8.20 4.07
C LEU A 50 -4.35 8.86 4.16
N LEU A 51 -5.32 8.30 3.47
CA LEU A 51 -6.67 8.81 3.41
C LEU A 51 -7.59 7.89 4.20
N SER A 52 -8.76 8.36 4.53
CA SER A 52 -9.74 7.53 5.22
C SER A 52 -11.15 7.89 4.79
N ASP A 53 -12.02 6.89 4.86
CA ASP A 53 -13.45 7.06 4.63
C ASP A 53 -14.20 6.19 5.64
N GLU A 54 -15.49 5.99 5.44
CA GLU A 54 -16.30 5.19 6.34
C GLU A 54 -15.88 3.71 6.39
N ASN A 55 -15.13 3.26 5.39
CA ASN A 55 -14.66 1.87 5.31
C ASN A 55 -13.25 1.66 5.87
N GLY A 56 -12.55 2.74 6.22
CA GLY A 56 -11.22 2.66 6.81
C GLY A 56 -10.18 3.44 6.03
N TYR A 57 -8.92 3.11 6.26
CA TYR A 57 -7.79 3.78 5.61
C TYR A 57 -7.57 3.25 4.19
N TYR A 58 -7.13 4.14 3.33
CA TYR A 58 -6.73 3.78 1.96
C TYR A 58 -5.70 4.78 1.45
N PHE A 59 -5.08 4.44 0.32
CA PHE A 59 -4.25 5.39 -0.43
C PHE A 59 -4.56 5.25 -1.91
N GLU A 60 -4.12 6.22 -2.70
CA GLU A 60 -4.40 6.25 -4.13
C GLU A 60 -3.10 6.03 -4.90
N TYR A 61 -3.11 5.07 -5.82
CA TYR A 61 -1.95 4.64 -6.56
C TYR A 61 -2.09 4.95 -8.05
N GLY A 62 -0.99 5.45 -8.63
CA GLY A 62 -0.87 5.62 -10.07
C GLY A 62 -1.59 6.84 -10.62
N CYS A 63 -1.50 7.00 -11.94
CA CYS A 63 -2.07 8.17 -12.63
C CYS A 63 -3.59 8.19 -12.59
N GLU A 64 -4.21 7.03 -12.41
CA GLU A 64 -5.67 6.91 -12.35
C GLU A 64 -6.21 6.99 -10.93
N TYR A 65 -5.33 7.23 -9.95
CA TYR A 65 -5.71 7.31 -8.54
C TYR A 65 -6.49 6.09 -8.07
N LYS A 66 -5.96 4.91 -8.38
CA LYS A 66 -6.61 3.67 -7.97
C LYS A 66 -6.61 3.56 -6.45
N LYS A 67 -7.80 3.42 -5.88
CA LYS A 67 -7.97 3.30 -4.44
C LYS A 67 -7.53 1.91 -3.97
N LEU A 68 -6.57 1.88 -3.05
CA LEU A 68 -6.08 0.65 -2.44
C LEU A 68 -6.36 0.71 -0.95
N ALA A 69 -7.33 -0.07 -0.50
CA ALA A 69 -7.73 -0.08 0.90
C ALA A 69 -6.74 -0.88 1.73
N VAL A 70 -6.34 -0.33 2.88
CA VAL A 70 -5.41 -1.01 3.78
C VAL A 70 -5.95 -2.35 4.25
N ASP A 71 -7.26 -2.44 4.45
CA ASP A 71 -7.90 -3.68 4.90
C ASP A 71 -7.86 -4.80 3.85
N ASP A 72 -7.58 -4.47 2.59
CA ASP A 72 -7.43 -5.49 1.54
C ASP A 72 -6.06 -6.15 1.56
N PHE A 73 -5.13 -5.60 2.32
CA PHE A 73 -3.79 -6.18 2.46
C PHE A 73 -3.86 -7.35 3.43
N LYS A 74 -3.23 -8.46 3.04
CA LYS A 74 -3.23 -9.69 3.83
C LYS A 74 -1.85 -9.96 4.42
N GLU A 75 -1.82 -10.62 5.56
CA GLU A 75 -0.55 -11.05 6.14
C GLU A 75 0.12 -12.08 5.23
N VAL A 76 1.41 -11.95 5.12
CA VAL A 76 2.23 -12.85 4.32
C VAL A 76 2.61 -14.08 5.13
#